data_779712fd5d4f1fd16312da20e1cd23c1
#
_entry.id   779712fd5d4f1fd16312da20e1cd23c1
#
_cell.length_a   1.000
_cell.length_b   1.000
_cell.length_c   1.000
_cell.angle_alpha   90.00
_cell.angle_beta   90.00
_cell.angle_gamma   90.00
#
_symmetry.space_group_name_H-M   'P 1'
#
loop_
_entity.id
_entity.type
_entity.pdbx_description
1 polymer ?
#
loop_
_entity_poly.entity_id
_entity_poly.type
_entity_poly.pdbx_seq_one_letter_code
_entity_poly.pdbx_strand_id
1 'polypeptide(L)'
;MKEFRRQHGNKTLCMAPWTHTYLSPQTERRMCCASTEKAESFEQYIDTGSANKKYNPKTLQQHWNSDHMKSVRRRMMAGEELPECQVCNNKLLNTDVYRDYFNHLFGHKEDDVWQKTQPDGSTEMPVVSFDYRFNNLCNFKCRMCGDMLSSSWESEQRNNNMWNPTDQAWMAEPTRSQIKQFQKDEVEREFAHAVDNHLIEEIYWVGGEPLMYEQHWKYMKQIVDQGDAHKVYVRYNTNLSRT
;
A
#
# COMPACT_ATOMS: atom_id res chain seq x y z
N MET A 1 -3.30 23.36 13.16
CA MET A 1 -4.11 22.25 12.62
C MET A 1 -5.41 22.22 13.41
N LYS A 2 -6.58 22.23 12.76
CA LYS A 2 -7.84 22.00 13.46
C LYS A 2 -7.85 20.55 13.93
N GLU A 3 -8.05 20.33 15.22
CA GLU A 3 -8.19 19.00 15.80
C GLU A 3 -9.36 18.27 15.10
N PHE A 4 -9.09 17.13 14.47
CA PHE A 4 -10.13 16.31 13.83
C PHE A 4 -10.99 15.72 14.95
N ARG A 5 -12.22 16.19 15.11
CA ARG A 5 -13.18 15.63 16.05
C ARG A 5 -13.86 14.44 15.40
N ARG A 6 -13.57 13.24 15.89
CA ARG A 6 -14.25 12.00 15.47
C ARG A 6 -15.73 12.11 15.83
N GLN A 7 -16.57 12.09 14.80
CA GLN A 7 -18.01 12.34 14.97
C GLN A 7 -18.69 11.29 15.85
N HIS A 8 -18.23 10.02 15.77
CA HIS A 8 -18.81 8.89 16.50
C HIS A 8 -18.03 8.46 17.76
N GLY A 9 -17.05 9.25 18.21
CA GLY A 9 -16.30 8.99 19.43
C GLY A 9 -15.37 7.77 19.41
N ASN A 10 -15.27 7.07 18.28
CA ASN A 10 -14.43 5.88 18.11
C ASN A 10 -12.94 6.27 17.99
N LYS A 11 -12.16 6.01 19.05
CA LYS A 11 -10.74 6.37 19.11
C LYS A 11 -9.83 5.49 18.25
N THR A 12 -10.27 4.31 17.85
CA THR A 12 -9.48 3.36 17.06
C THR A 12 -9.74 3.52 15.56
N LEU A 13 -10.78 4.25 15.17
CA LEU A 13 -11.14 4.45 13.77
C LEU A 13 -10.01 5.12 12.99
N CYS A 14 -9.66 4.50 11.88
CA CYS A 14 -8.71 5.00 10.89
C CYS A 14 -9.37 4.90 9.52
N MET A 15 -9.28 5.94 8.70
CA MET A 15 -9.88 5.96 7.37
C MET A 15 -9.18 5.04 6.35
N ALA A 16 -7.93 4.60 6.62
CA ALA A 16 -7.17 3.78 5.68
C ALA A 16 -7.92 2.53 5.18
N PRO A 17 -8.57 1.71 6.00
CA PRO A 17 -9.27 0.51 5.52
C PRO A 17 -10.44 0.78 4.54
N TRP A 18 -10.86 2.02 4.39
CA TRP A 18 -11.98 2.42 3.52
C TRP A 18 -11.58 3.33 2.37
N THR A 19 -10.34 3.82 2.36
CA THR A 19 -9.91 4.82 1.37
C THR A 19 -8.57 4.52 0.73
N HIS A 20 -7.73 3.71 1.39
CA HIS A 20 -6.31 3.55 1.05
C HIS A 20 -5.94 2.12 0.69
N THR A 21 -4.97 1.99 -0.20
CA THR A 21 -4.32 0.71 -0.52
C THR A 21 -2.81 0.86 -0.57
N TYR A 22 -2.12 -0.10 0.04
CA TYR A 22 -0.67 -0.24 -0.03
C TYR A 22 -0.29 -1.45 -0.88
N LEU A 23 0.72 -1.30 -1.71
CA LEU A 23 1.34 -2.37 -2.48
C LEU A 23 2.87 -2.25 -2.44
N SER A 24 3.55 -3.30 -1.95
CA SER A 24 5.02 -3.35 -1.97
C SER A 24 5.57 -3.62 -3.37
N PRO A 25 6.89 -3.39 -3.62
CA PRO A 25 7.51 -3.79 -4.88
C PRO A 25 7.45 -5.29 -5.19
N GLN A 26 7.23 -6.13 -4.18
CA GLN A 26 7.02 -7.58 -4.30
C GLN A 26 5.55 -7.95 -4.43
N THR A 27 4.69 -6.92 -4.65
CA THR A 27 3.24 -7.07 -4.79
C THR A 27 2.50 -7.56 -3.55
N GLU A 28 3.09 -7.39 -2.36
CA GLU A 28 2.39 -7.61 -1.11
C GLU A 28 1.43 -6.46 -0.83
N ARG A 29 0.18 -6.80 -0.55
CA ARG A 29 -0.85 -5.84 -0.16
C ARG A 29 -0.97 -5.78 1.36
N ARG A 30 -1.26 -4.59 1.85
CA ARG A 30 -1.55 -4.33 3.26
C ARG A 30 -2.59 -3.21 3.37
N MET A 31 -3.17 -3.09 4.54
CA MET A 31 -4.07 -1.99 4.87
C MET A 31 -3.38 -0.61 4.74
N CYS A 32 -2.14 -0.51 5.21
CA CYS A 32 -1.26 0.67 5.04
C CYS A 32 0.21 0.28 5.18
N CYS A 33 1.13 1.19 4.85
CA CYS A 33 2.57 0.93 4.91
C CYS A 33 3.11 0.65 6.34
N ALA A 34 2.42 1.10 7.37
CA ALA A 34 2.79 0.89 8.78
C ALA A 34 2.08 -0.31 9.41
N SER A 35 1.21 -0.98 8.68
CA SER A 35 0.54 -2.18 9.17
C SER A 35 1.54 -3.31 9.41
N THR A 36 1.35 -4.05 10.52
CA THR A 36 2.14 -5.23 10.85
C THR A 36 1.53 -6.52 10.30
N GLU A 37 0.60 -6.41 9.36
CA GLU A 37 0.00 -7.55 8.67
C GLU A 37 1.08 -8.38 7.97
N LYS A 38 0.92 -9.70 8.06
CA LYS A 38 1.77 -10.64 7.35
C LYS A 38 1.19 -10.94 5.96
N ALA A 39 2.04 -11.34 5.03
CA ALA A 39 1.61 -11.76 3.70
C ALA A 39 0.59 -12.91 3.75
N GLU A 40 0.69 -13.77 4.75
CA GLU A 40 -0.23 -14.87 5.00
C GLU A 40 -1.65 -14.41 5.34
N SER A 41 -1.84 -13.22 5.93
CA SER A 41 -3.16 -12.65 6.21
C SER A 41 -4.02 -12.48 4.96
N PHE A 42 -3.38 -12.36 3.80
CA PHE A 42 -4.03 -12.22 2.50
C PHE A 42 -3.72 -13.41 1.57
N GLU A 43 -3.15 -14.49 2.09
CA GLU A 43 -2.76 -15.66 1.31
C GLU A 43 -1.85 -15.33 0.09
N GLN A 44 -1.04 -14.28 0.19
CA GLN A 44 -0.17 -13.85 -0.91
C GLN A 44 1.03 -14.77 -1.12
N TYR A 45 1.43 -15.46 -0.05
CA TYR A 45 2.40 -16.55 -0.09
C TYR A 45 1.82 -17.76 0.64
N ILE A 46 1.56 -18.82 -0.11
CA ILE A 46 0.97 -20.04 0.43
C ILE A 46 2.11 -20.98 0.84
N ASP A 47 2.08 -21.41 2.10
CA ASP A 47 2.98 -22.47 2.58
C ASP A 47 2.57 -23.81 1.97
N THR A 48 3.48 -24.43 1.22
CA THR A 48 3.25 -25.72 0.56
C THR A 48 3.91 -26.88 1.31
N GLY A 49 4.42 -26.62 2.53
CA GLY A 49 5.19 -27.60 3.29
C GLY A 49 6.61 -27.82 2.75
N SER A 50 7.02 -27.06 1.77
CA SER A 50 8.39 -27.02 1.23
C SER A 50 9.09 -25.72 1.67
N ALA A 51 10.41 -25.66 1.54
CA ALA A 51 11.17 -24.44 1.84
C ALA A 51 10.73 -23.21 1.03
N ASN A 52 10.03 -23.41 -0.10
CA ASN A 52 9.57 -22.36 -0.99
C ASN A 52 8.06 -22.17 -0.86
N LYS A 53 7.66 -21.01 -0.36
CA LYS A 53 6.25 -20.58 -0.38
C LYS A 53 5.79 -20.34 -1.81
N LYS A 54 4.59 -20.80 -2.16
CA LYS A 54 4.00 -20.52 -3.47
C LYS A 54 3.54 -19.06 -3.51
N TYR A 55 4.03 -18.32 -4.50
CA TYR A 55 3.57 -16.96 -4.78
C TYR A 55 2.13 -16.95 -5.30
N ASN A 56 1.29 -16.15 -4.67
CA ASN A 56 -0.15 -16.05 -4.95
C ASN A 56 -0.60 -14.58 -4.82
N PRO A 57 -0.25 -13.73 -5.82
CA PRO A 57 -0.57 -12.31 -5.74
C PRO A 57 -2.08 -12.09 -5.70
N LYS A 58 -2.50 -11.04 -5.01
CA LYS A 58 -3.92 -10.65 -4.92
C LYS A 58 -4.14 -9.36 -5.69
N THR A 59 -5.18 -9.35 -6.53
CA THR A 59 -5.66 -8.10 -7.15
C THR A 59 -6.24 -7.16 -6.09
N LEU A 60 -6.38 -5.87 -6.42
CA LEU A 60 -7.02 -4.90 -5.54
C LEU A 60 -8.44 -5.35 -5.18
N GLN A 61 -9.20 -5.86 -6.14
CA GLN A 61 -10.56 -6.35 -5.92
C GLN A 61 -10.60 -7.52 -4.92
N GLN A 62 -9.68 -8.49 -5.06
CA GLN A 62 -9.59 -9.63 -4.13
C GLN A 62 -9.16 -9.21 -2.73
N HIS A 63 -8.26 -8.21 -2.63
CA HIS A 63 -7.79 -7.68 -1.35
C HIS A 63 -8.87 -6.86 -0.65
N TRP A 64 -9.56 -5.97 -1.37
CA TRP A 64 -10.42 -4.93 -0.80
C TRP A 64 -11.55 -5.46 0.06
N ASN A 65 -12.19 -6.56 -0.35
CA ASN A 65 -13.23 -7.24 0.42
C ASN A 65 -12.84 -8.69 0.79
N SER A 66 -11.53 -8.95 0.98
CA SER A 66 -11.06 -10.21 1.58
C SER A 66 -11.60 -10.39 3.00
N ASP A 67 -11.65 -11.62 3.48
CA ASP A 67 -12.12 -11.92 4.85
C ASP A 67 -11.28 -11.19 5.91
N HIS A 68 -9.97 -11.03 5.65
CA HIS A 68 -9.10 -10.25 6.52
C HIS A 68 -9.52 -8.78 6.58
N MET A 69 -9.70 -8.11 5.43
CA MET A 69 -10.10 -6.70 5.38
C MET A 69 -11.50 -6.48 5.96
N LYS A 70 -12.43 -7.39 5.72
CA LYS A 70 -13.75 -7.38 6.37
C LYS A 70 -13.64 -7.48 7.90
N SER A 71 -12.79 -8.38 8.40
CA SER A 71 -12.52 -8.51 9.83
C SER A 71 -11.90 -7.24 10.42
N VAL A 72 -10.90 -6.65 9.74
CA VAL A 72 -10.27 -5.39 10.16
C VAL A 72 -11.32 -4.29 10.30
N ARG A 73 -12.18 -4.09 9.30
CA ARG A 73 -13.21 -3.05 9.32
C ARG A 73 -14.22 -3.25 10.45
N ARG A 74 -14.77 -4.47 10.62
CA ARG A 74 -15.73 -4.77 11.71
C ARG A 74 -15.14 -4.47 13.08
N ARG A 75 -13.95 -4.98 13.35
CA ARG A 75 -13.25 -4.83 14.63
C ARG A 75 -12.92 -3.36 14.89
N MET A 76 -12.47 -2.64 13.89
CA MET A 76 -12.18 -1.22 14.00
C MET A 76 -13.44 -0.39 14.25
N MET A 77 -14.56 -0.69 13.59
CA MET A 77 -15.85 -0.06 13.86
C MET A 77 -16.36 -0.38 15.27
N ALA A 78 -16.09 -1.58 15.78
CA ALA A 78 -16.41 -1.97 17.16
C ALA A 78 -15.52 -1.28 18.22
N GLY A 79 -14.52 -0.50 17.81
CA GLY A 79 -13.62 0.22 18.72
C GLY A 79 -12.48 -0.65 19.26
N GLU A 80 -12.20 -1.80 18.64
CA GLU A 80 -11.10 -2.67 19.06
C GLU A 80 -9.74 -2.08 18.67
N GLU A 81 -8.74 -2.24 19.54
CA GLU A 81 -7.34 -1.98 19.21
C GLU A 81 -6.78 -3.18 18.42
N LEU A 82 -6.57 -2.97 17.14
CA LEU A 82 -6.09 -4.04 16.25
C LEU A 82 -4.58 -4.26 16.41
N PRO A 83 -4.10 -5.51 16.54
CA PRO A 83 -2.67 -5.82 16.52
C PRO A 83 -1.98 -5.32 15.25
N GLU A 84 -2.68 -5.35 14.11
CA GLU A 84 -2.21 -4.84 12.82
C GLU A 84 -1.87 -3.35 12.86
N CYS A 85 -2.50 -2.60 13.78
CA CYS A 85 -2.29 -1.16 13.99
C CYS A 85 -1.32 -0.83 15.14
N GLN A 86 -0.46 -1.78 15.53
CA GLN A 86 0.43 -1.63 16.69
C GLN A 86 1.29 -0.36 16.64
N VAL A 87 1.74 0.05 15.46
CA VAL A 87 2.53 1.29 15.28
C VAL A 87 1.74 2.52 15.74
N CYS A 88 0.45 2.60 15.39
CA CYS A 88 -0.42 3.70 15.82
C CYS A 88 -0.85 3.53 17.28
N ASN A 89 -1.16 2.30 17.73
CA ASN A 89 -1.59 2.04 19.10
C ASN A 89 -0.49 2.37 20.13
N ASN A 90 0.77 2.11 19.78
CA ASN A 90 1.94 2.43 20.62
C ASN A 90 2.26 3.94 20.65
N LYS A 91 1.53 4.76 19.88
CA LYS A 91 1.65 6.23 19.88
C LYS A 91 3.10 6.71 19.80
N LEU A 92 3.81 6.31 18.77
CA LEU A 92 5.16 6.80 18.51
C LEU A 92 5.17 8.33 18.60
N LEU A 93 6.04 8.89 19.43
CA LEU A 93 6.13 10.33 19.69
C LEU A 93 4.82 10.96 20.23
N ASN A 94 4.02 10.21 20.97
CA ASN A 94 2.73 10.62 21.50
C ASN A 94 1.66 10.96 20.44
N THR A 95 1.81 10.48 19.21
CA THR A 95 0.84 10.68 18.14
C THR A 95 0.50 9.35 17.47
N ASP A 96 -0.73 9.24 16.97
CA ASP A 96 -1.20 8.13 16.13
C ASP A 96 -0.80 8.37 14.66
N VAL A 97 0.47 8.50 14.36
CA VAL A 97 1.06 9.10 13.17
C VAL A 97 0.30 8.81 11.86
N TYR A 98 0.01 7.54 11.58
CA TYR A 98 -0.69 7.16 10.33
C TYR A 98 -2.20 7.27 10.46
N ARG A 99 -2.77 6.94 11.62
CA ARG A 99 -4.20 7.09 11.88
C ARG A 99 -4.61 8.56 11.79
N ASP A 100 -3.86 9.45 12.41
CA ASP A 100 -4.12 10.90 12.37
C ASP A 100 -3.96 11.43 10.94
N TYR A 101 -2.98 10.93 10.19
CA TYR A 101 -2.78 11.29 8.79
C TYR A 101 -4.01 10.94 7.93
N PHE A 102 -4.46 9.68 7.95
CA PHE A 102 -5.60 9.25 7.15
C PHE A 102 -6.91 9.89 7.60
N ASN A 103 -7.09 10.10 8.91
CA ASN A 103 -8.26 10.77 9.44
C ASN A 103 -8.26 12.27 9.10
N HIS A 104 -7.09 12.91 9.02
CA HIS A 104 -6.98 14.29 8.56
C HIS A 104 -7.40 14.43 7.09
N LEU A 105 -6.93 13.54 6.23
CA LEU A 105 -7.24 13.58 4.81
C LEU A 105 -8.68 13.17 4.49
N PHE A 106 -9.15 12.10 5.10
CA PHE A 106 -10.39 11.43 4.69
C PHE A 106 -11.47 11.41 5.76
N GLY A 107 -11.29 12.05 6.90
CA GLY A 107 -12.26 12.06 7.99
C GLY A 107 -13.62 12.66 7.61
N HIS A 108 -13.67 13.49 6.58
CA HIS A 108 -14.92 13.99 6.02
C HIS A 108 -15.80 12.89 5.40
N LYS A 109 -15.25 11.69 5.17
CA LYS A 109 -15.97 10.51 4.69
C LYS A 109 -16.41 9.56 5.83
N GLU A 110 -16.28 9.97 7.10
CA GLU A 110 -16.63 9.10 8.23
C GLU A 110 -18.07 8.63 8.20
N ASP A 111 -19.02 9.49 7.83
CA ASP A 111 -20.43 9.12 7.69
C ASP A 111 -20.64 8.06 6.60
N ASP A 112 -19.92 8.17 5.48
CA ASP A 112 -19.92 7.15 4.43
C ASP A 112 -19.43 5.78 4.93
N VAL A 113 -18.41 5.78 5.79
CA VAL A 113 -17.90 4.54 6.41
C VAL A 113 -19.02 3.82 7.16
N TRP A 114 -19.75 4.55 8.00
CA TRP A 114 -20.84 3.98 8.79
C TRP A 114 -22.04 3.53 7.95
N GLN A 115 -22.35 4.27 6.89
CA GLN A 115 -23.48 3.98 6.02
C GLN A 115 -23.22 2.88 4.98
N LYS A 116 -21.99 2.82 4.44
CA LYS A 116 -21.63 1.95 3.30
C LYS A 116 -20.89 0.68 3.70
N THR A 117 -20.63 0.47 5.00
CA THR A 117 -20.02 -0.78 5.48
C THR A 117 -21.11 -1.75 5.89
N GLN A 118 -21.12 -2.92 5.26
CA GLN A 118 -22.09 -3.97 5.56
C GLN A 118 -21.76 -4.65 6.90
N PRO A 119 -22.72 -5.36 7.52
CA PRO A 119 -22.49 -6.07 8.79
C PRO A 119 -21.36 -7.09 8.75
N ASP A 120 -21.03 -7.64 7.57
CA ASP A 120 -19.89 -8.55 7.39
C ASP A 120 -18.54 -7.81 7.25
N GLY A 121 -18.55 -6.47 7.19
CA GLY A 121 -17.36 -5.62 7.01
C GLY A 121 -17.01 -5.37 5.54
N SER A 122 -17.78 -5.85 4.57
CA SER A 122 -17.61 -5.46 3.17
C SER A 122 -18.03 -4.00 2.95
N THR A 123 -17.48 -3.37 1.93
CA THR A 123 -17.80 -1.98 1.59
C THR A 123 -17.75 -1.76 0.08
N GLU A 124 -18.61 -0.85 -0.39
CA GLU A 124 -18.62 -0.36 -1.76
C GLU A 124 -17.85 0.97 -1.91
N MET A 125 -17.21 1.46 -0.85
CA MET A 125 -16.39 2.65 -0.93
C MET A 125 -15.20 2.41 -1.88
N PRO A 126 -14.95 3.32 -2.84
CA PRO A 126 -13.83 3.19 -3.75
C PRO A 126 -12.50 3.45 -3.02
N VAL A 127 -11.44 2.81 -3.49
CA VAL A 127 -10.07 3.20 -3.13
C VAL A 127 -9.76 4.54 -3.80
N VAL A 128 -9.31 5.51 -3.01
CA VAL A 128 -9.00 6.87 -3.48
C VAL A 128 -7.57 7.32 -3.14
N SER A 129 -6.86 6.52 -2.34
CA SER A 129 -5.50 6.79 -1.87
C SER A 129 -4.60 5.59 -2.19
N PHE A 130 -3.46 5.85 -2.83
CA PHE A 130 -2.58 4.84 -3.39
C PHE A 130 -1.13 5.01 -2.92
N ASP A 131 -0.58 4.01 -2.20
CA ASP A 131 0.85 3.79 -1.97
C ASP A 131 1.28 2.59 -2.84
N TYR A 132 1.38 2.81 -4.16
CA TYR A 132 1.80 1.77 -5.10
C TYR A 132 3.28 1.89 -5.41
N ARG A 133 4.05 0.97 -4.86
CA ARG A 133 5.48 0.85 -5.11
C ARG A 133 5.69 -0.05 -6.31
N PHE A 134 5.55 0.50 -7.51
CA PHE A 134 5.53 -0.23 -8.78
C PHE A 134 6.70 -1.19 -8.98
N ASN A 135 7.87 -0.84 -8.46
CA ASN A 135 9.07 -1.70 -8.48
C ASN A 135 10.10 -1.18 -7.47
N ASN A 136 11.26 -1.85 -7.42
CA ASN A 136 12.39 -1.44 -6.58
C ASN A 136 13.47 -0.66 -7.34
N LEU A 137 13.18 -0.13 -8.55
CA LEU A 137 14.16 0.60 -9.35
C LEU A 137 14.69 1.81 -8.58
N CYS A 138 15.99 1.80 -8.27
CA CYS A 138 16.67 2.89 -7.58
C CYS A 138 18.16 2.87 -7.90
N ASN A 139 18.73 4.05 -8.11
CA ASN A 139 20.15 4.22 -8.38
C ASN A 139 20.99 4.42 -7.11
N PHE A 140 20.39 4.46 -5.91
CA PHE A 140 21.08 4.61 -4.64
C PHE A 140 21.04 3.33 -3.80
N LYS A 141 22.05 3.18 -2.93
CA LYS A 141 22.15 2.13 -1.90
C LYS A 141 22.13 2.76 -0.51
N CYS A 142 21.02 3.40 -0.16
CA CYS A 142 20.86 4.01 1.16
C CYS A 142 20.89 2.93 2.26
N ARG A 143 21.57 3.22 3.38
CA ARG A 143 21.71 2.27 4.50
C ARG A 143 20.37 1.83 5.11
N MET A 144 19.34 2.66 5.03
CA MET A 144 17.99 2.36 5.52
C MET A 144 17.15 1.52 4.57
N CYS A 145 17.57 1.40 3.30
CA CYS A 145 16.89 0.60 2.29
C CYS A 145 17.56 -0.76 2.17
N GLY A 146 16.76 -1.79 1.99
CA GLY A 146 17.22 -3.12 1.58
C GLY A 146 17.04 -3.32 0.07
N ASP A 147 17.31 -4.52 -0.34
CA ASP A 147 17.10 -5.06 -1.69
C ASP A 147 15.63 -4.96 -2.15
N MET A 148 14.68 -5.04 -1.22
CA MET A 148 13.25 -4.86 -1.50
C MET A 148 12.91 -3.49 -2.09
N LEU A 149 13.64 -2.45 -1.70
CA LEU A 149 13.39 -1.06 -2.07
C LEU A 149 14.49 -0.45 -2.92
N SER A 150 15.52 -1.22 -3.31
CA SER A 150 16.60 -0.75 -4.14
C SER A 150 17.15 -1.83 -5.05
N SER A 151 17.00 -1.64 -6.36
CA SER A 151 17.59 -2.50 -7.37
C SER A 151 19.13 -2.48 -7.37
N SER A 152 19.73 -1.41 -6.88
CA SER A 152 21.19 -1.33 -6.70
C SER A 152 21.66 -2.22 -5.55
N TRP A 153 20.93 -2.28 -4.43
CA TRP A 153 21.18 -3.25 -3.36
C TRP A 153 20.95 -4.68 -3.82
N GLU A 154 19.85 -4.94 -4.52
CA GLU A 154 19.55 -6.25 -5.07
C GLU A 154 20.69 -6.74 -5.98
N SER A 155 21.15 -5.90 -6.88
CA SER A 155 22.26 -6.23 -7.79
C SER A 155 23.55 -6.54 -7.04
N GLU A 156 23.87 -5.77 -6.00
CA GLU A 156 25.06 -6.01 -5.18
C GLU A 156 24.99 -7.35 -4.43
N GLN A 157 23.85 -7.64 -3.82
CA GLN A 157 23.66 -8.91 -3.10
C GLN A 157 23.77 -10.11 -4.05
N ARG A 158 23.18 -10.02 -5.24
CA ARG A 158 23.28 -11.08 -6.27
C ARG A 158 24.71 -11.28 -6.73
N ASN A 159 25.42 -10.20 -7.06
CA ASN A 159 26.78 -10.27 -7.59
C ASN A 159 27.78 -10.81 -6.56
N ASN A 160 27.50 -10.65 -5.28
CA ASN A 160 28.37 -11.12 -4.18
C ASN A 160 27.85 -12.41 -3.53
N ASN A 161 26.84 -13.07 -4.08
CA ASN A 161 26.19 -14.26 -3.50
C ASN A 161 25.74 -14.06 -2.04
N MET A 162 25.26 -12.87 -1.70
CA MET A 162 24.84 -12.50 -0.34
C MET A 162 23.32 -12.64 -0.13
N TRP A 163 22.58 -13.12 -1.10
CA TRP A 163 21.15 -13.32 -0.99
C TRP A 163 20.78 -14.73 -0.49
N ASN A 164 19.70 -14.81 0.26
CA ASN A 164 19.19 -16.08 0.79
C ASN A 164 17.85 -16.41 0.10
N PRO A 165 17.77 -17.50 -0.69
CA PRO A 165 16.51 -17.88 -1.38
C PRO A 165 15.33 -18.14 -0.44
N THR A 166 15.59 -18.54 0.81
CA THR A 166 14.53 -18.82 1.80
C THR A 166 13.89 -17.52 2.30
N ASP A 167 14.72 -16.51 2.58
CA ASP A 167 14.25 -15.24 3.14
C ASP A 167 13.85 -14.24 2.05
N GLN A 168 14.43 -14.43 0.85
CA GLN A 168 14.28 -13.53 -0.29
C GLN A 168 13.74 -14.29 -1.52
N ALA A 169 12.72 -15.11 -1.31
CA ALA A 169 12.12 -15.97 -2.34
C ALA A 169 11.68 -15.19 -3.60
N TRP A 170 11.33 -13.90 -3.45
CA TRP A 170 10.97 -13.01 -4.54
C TRP A 170 12.14 -12.68 -5.49
N MET A 171 13.39 -12.90 -5.06
CA MET A 171 14.58 -12.74 -5.92
C MET A 171 14.82 -13.95 -6.82
N ALA A 172 14.25 -15.10 -6.52
CA ALA A 172 14.46 -16.34 -7.25
C ALA A 172 13.41 -16.56 -8.35
N GLU A 173 13.78 -17.24 -9.41
CA GLU A 173 12.81 -17.72 -10.40
C GLU A 173 12.06 -18.97 -9.89
N PRO A 174 10.78 -19.16 -10.22
CA PRO A 174 9.99 -18.33 -11.15
C PRO A 174 9.30 -17.12 -10.50
N THR A 175 9.37 -16.95 -9.17
CA THR A 175 8.63 -15.92 -8.43
C THR A 175 8.93 -14.52 -8.95
N ARG A 176 10.19 -14.23 -9.23
CA ARG A 176 10.61 -12.93 -9.78
C ARG A 176 9.90 -12.57 -11.09
N SER A 177 9.84 -13.52 -12.02
CA SER A 177 9.13 -13.33 -13.30
C SER A 177 7.63 -13.17 -13.09
N GLN A 178 7.03 -13.93 -12.18
CA GLN A 178 5.61 -13.81 -11.84
C GLN A 178 5.28 -12.45 -11.22
N ILE A 179 6.13 -11.92 -10.34
CA ILE A 179 5.97 -10.57 -9.77
C ILE A 179 5.97 -9.51 -10.89
N LYS A 180 6.95 -9.55 -11.78
CA LYS A 180 7.04 -8.61 -12.90
C LYS A 180 5.82 -8.68 -13.82
N GLN A 181 5.36 -9.89 -14.11
CA GLN A 181 4.18 -10.09 -14.95
C GLN A 181 2.93 -9.54 -14.27
N PHE A 182 2.74 -9.83 -12.99
CA PHE A 182 1.60 -9.30 -12.22
C PHE A 182 1.63 -7.77 -12.11
N GLN A 183 2.80 -7.18 -11.91
CA GLN A 183 2.96 -5.71 -11.89
C GLN A 183 2.50 -5.10 -13.22
N LYS A 184 2.92 -5.68 -14.34
CA LYS A 184 2.59 -5.20 -15.68
C LYS A 184 1.10 -5.36 -16.01
N ASP A 185 0.53 -6.52 -15.71
CA ASP A 185 -0.81 -6.88 -16.18
C ASP A 185 -1.91 -6.37 -15.23
N GLU A 186 -1.70 -6.50 -13.92
CA GLU A 186 -2.74 -6.21 -12.94
C GLU A 186 -2.52 -4.87 -12.22
N VAL A 187 -1.34 -4.64 -11.67
CA VAL A 187 -1.08 -3.45 -10.85
C VAL A 187 -1.20 -2.17 -11.68
N GLU A 188 -0.63 -2.17 -12.89
CA GLU A 188 -0.74 -1.02 -13.80
C GLU A 188 -2.18 -0.81 -14.25
N ARG A 189 -2.93 -1.88 -14.53
CA ARG A 189 -4.36 -1.81 -14.91
C ARG A 189 -5.23 -1.24 -13.79
N GLU A 190 -5.00 -1.66 -12.54
CA GLU A 190 -5.72 -1.15 -11.36
C GLU A 190 -5.50 0.35 -11.17
N PHE A 191 -4.25 0.79 -11.29
CA PHE A 191 -3.92 2.20 -11.13
C PHE A 191 -4.45 3.04 -12.30
N ALA A 192 -4.32 2.54 -13.53
CA ALA A 192 -4.90 3.17 -14.73
C ALA A 192 -6.42 3.33 -14.57
N HIS A 193 -7.11 2.27 -14.12
CA HIS A 193 -8.55 2.34 -13.88
C HIS A 193 -8.92 3.44 -12.88
N ALA A 194 -8.16 3.59 -11.80
CA ALA A 194 -8.42 4.65 -10.82
C ALA A 194 -8.20 6.05 -11.41
N VAL A 195 -7.17 6.23 -12.23
CA VAL A 195 -6.91 7.50 -12.94
C VAL A 195 -8.01 7.78 -13.97
N ASP A 196 -8.34 6.80 -14.82
CA ASP A 196 -9.33 6.94 -15.90
C ASP A 196 -10.74 7.28 -15.37
N ASN A 197 -11.08 6.78 -14.19
CA ASN A 197 -12.37 7.02 -13.53
C ASN A 197 -12.34 8.17 -12.51
N HIS A 198 -11.31 8.99 -12.50
CA HIS A 198 -11.19 10.17 -11.64
C HIS A 198 -11.32 9.89 -10.14
N LEU A 199 -10.92 8.68 -9.70
CA LEU A 199 -11.09 8.22 -8.31
C LEU A 199 -9.99 8.71 -7.36
N ILE A 200 -8.84 9.14 -7.90
CA ILE A 200 -7.66 9.42 -7.09
C ILE A 200 -7.81 10.75 -6.33
N GLU A 201 -7.65 10.70 -5.02
CA GLU A 201 -7.60 11.88 -4.14
C GLU A 201 -6.21 12.01 -3.46
N GLU A 202 -5.45 10.90 -3.33
CA GLU A 202 -4.09 10.93 -2.81
C GLU A 202 -3.20 9.89 -3.48
N ILE A 203 -1.97 10.31 -3.80
CA ILE A 203 -0.91 9.41 -4.26
C ILE A 203 0.33 9.62 -3.39
N TYR A 204 0.89 8.52 -2.90
CA TYR A 204 2.20 8.51 -2.27
C TYR A 204 3.22 7.84 -3.19
N TRP A 205 3.98 8.66 -3.89
CA TRP A 205 5.08 8.21 -4.73
C TRP A 205 6.29 7.84 -3.91
N VAL A 206 6.54 6.54 -3.78
CA VAL A 206 7.59 5.94 -2.94
C VAL A 206 7.93 4.55 -3.47
N GLY A 207 8.91 3.90 -2.90
CA GLY A 207 9.37 2.56 -3.30
C GLY A 207 10.86 2.59 -3.54
N GLY A 208 11.33 2.33 -4.77
CA GLY A 208 12.70 2.65 -5.19
C GLY A 208 12.90 4.17 -5.30
N GLU A 209 13.23 4.64 -6.49
CA GLU A 209 13.22 6.08 -6.80
C GLU A 209 12.04 6.38 -7.73
N PRO A 210 10.96 7.01 -7.25
CA PRO A 210 9.74 7.17 -8.03
C PRO A 210 9.94 8.03 -9.30
N LEU A 211 10.87 8.97 -9.30
CA LEU A 211 11.14 9.78 -10.50
C LEU A 211 11.88 8.99 -11.61
N MET A 212 12.28 7.74 -11.34
CA MET A 212 12.76 6.80 -12.34
C MET A 212 11.65 5.92 -12.93
N TYR A 213 10.43 5.98 -12.41
CA TYR A 213 9.32 5.17 -12.92
C TYR A 213 8.65 5.84 -14.11
N GLU A 214 8.46 5.08 -15.20
CA GLU A 214 7.67 5.54 -16.35
C GLU A 214 6.22 5.83 -15.94
N GLN A 215 5.67 5.02 -15.04
CA GLN A 215 4.32 5.16 -14.49
C GLN A 215 4.12 6.51 -13.80
N HIS A 216 5.14 7.01 -13.08
CA HIS A 216 5.06 8.32 -12.45
C HIS A 216 4.76 9.41 -13.48
N TRP A 217 5.59 9.52 -14.51
CA TRP A 217 5.47 10.58 -15.52
C TRP A 217 4.19 10.43 -16.35
N LYS A 218 3.85 9.21 -16.75
CA LYS A 218 2.64 8.87 -17.50
C LYS A 218 1.39 9.34 -16.76
N TYR A 219 1.21 8.89 -15.51
CA TYR A 219 -0.03 9.13 -14.77
C TYR A 219 -0.13 10.54 -14.19
N MET A 220 0.99 11.14 -13.78
CA MET A 220 0.97 12.54 -13.36
C MET A 220 0.57 13.47 -14.51
N LYS A 221 1.11 13.21 -15.71
CA LYS A 221 0.67 13.95 -16.91
C LYS A 221 -0.81 13.74 -17.18
N GLN A 222 -1.29 12.51 -17.15
CA GLN A 222 -2.71 12.19 -17.40
C GLN A 222 -3.63 12.90 -16.41
N ILE A 223 -3.32 12.89 -15.10
CA ILE A 223 -4.09 13.59 -14.06
C ILE A 223 -4.16 15.10 -14.36
N VAL A 224 -3.06 15.70 -14.80
CA VAL A 224 -3.05 17.12 -15.21
C VAL A 224 -3.91 17.36 -16.46
N ASP A 225 -3.74 16.55 -17.50
CA ASP A 225 -4.48 16.67 -18.75
C ASP A 225 -6.01 16.49 -18.55
N GLN A 226 -6.41 15.66 -17.58
CA GLN A 226 -7.82 15.45 -17.19
C GLN A 226 -8.40 16.61 -16.34
N GLY A 227 -7.56 17.55 -15.90
CA GLY A 227 -7.97 18.65 -15.02
C GLY A 227 -8.13 18.26 -13.54
N ASP A 228 -7.66 17.10 -13.14
CA ASP A 228 -7.83 16.56 -11.77
C ASP A 228 -6.74 17.03 -10.78
N ALA A 229 -5.69 17.69 -11.26
CA ALA A 229 -4.55 18.09 -10.45
C ALA A 229 -4.92 18.90 -9.19
N HIS A 230 -6.02 19.66 -9.23
CA HIS A 230 -6.48 20.50 -8.12
C HIS A 230 -7.04 19.70 -6.92
N LYS A 231 -7.46 18.45 -7.14
CA LYS A 231 -8.08 17.58 -6.10
C LYS A 231 -7.16 16.46 -5.60
N VAL A 232 -6.04 16.22 -6.29
CA VAL A 232 -5.13 15.14 -5.94
C VAL A 232 -4.02 15.65 -5.04
N TYR A 233 -3.97 15.15 -3.81
CA TYR A 233 -2.85 15.38 -2.91
C TYR A 233 -1.71 14.41 -3.22
N VAL A 234 -0.52 14.94 -3.49
CA VAL A 234 0.63 14.11 -3.89
C VAL A 234 1.77 14.23 -2.89
N ARG A 235 2.28 13.09 -2.43
CA ARG A 235 3.47 13.01 -1.57
C ARG A 235 4.59 12.24 -2.26
N TYR A 236 5.80 12.59 -1.91
CA TYR A 236 7.00 11.94 -2.44
C TYR A 236 7.98 11.55 -1.33
N ASN A 237 8.56 10.34 -1.47
CA ASN A 237 9.88 10.01 -0.93
C ASN A 237 10.81 9.78 -2.12
N THR A 238 11.72 10.70 -2.35
CA THR A 238 12.64 10.67 -3.50
C THR A 238 14.03 11.08 -3.08
N ASN A 239 15.05 10.54 -3.75
CA ASN A 239 16.43 10.96 -3.61
C ASN A 239 16.80 12.16 -4.51
N LEU A 240 15.83 12.64 -5.32
CA LEU A 240 15.96 13.77 -6.25
C LEU A 240 17.13 13.65 -7.24
N SER A 241 17.58 12.43 -7.55
CA SER A 241 18.67 12.21 -8.52
C SER A 241 18.20 12.29 -9.98
N ARG A 242 16.91 12.38 -10.20
CA ARG A 242 16.25 12.62 -11.49
C ARG A 242 15.27 13.77 -11.34
N THR A 243 15.36 14.72 -12.22
CA THR A 243 14.47 15.89 -12.31
C THR A 243 14.04 16.08 -13.75
#